data_d90ba96790661b71476e26681be469dc
#
_entry.id   d90ba96790661b71476e26681be469dc
#
_cell.length_a   1.000
_cell.length_b   1.000
_cell.length_c   1.000
_cell.angle_alpha   90.00
_cell.angle_beta   90.00
_cell.angle_gamma   90.00
#
_symmetry.space_group_name_H-M   'P 1'
#
loop_
_entity.id
_entity.type
_entity.pdbx_description
1 polymer ?
#
loop_
_entity_poly.entity_id
_entity_poly.type
_entity_poly.pdbx_seq_one_letter_code
_entity_poly.pdbx_strand_id
1 'polypeptide(L)'
;MKVLVTGSAGFIGSALSIRLLDRGDEVVGIDNHNDYYDPALKEARLARHADHPNYTHIRMNLEDREAMAELFKDQQFDAVVNLAAQAGVRYSIENPLAYIDTNLVGFAHILEGCRHNKVGHLVYASSSSTYG
;
A
#
# COMPACT_ATOMS: atom_id res chain seq x y z
N MET A 1 -13.26 -8.00 9.03
CA MET A 1 -12.18 -8.48 8.15
C MET A 1 -10.96 -7.60 8.38
N LYS A 2 -9.78 -8.19 8.37
CA LYS A 2 -8.53 -7.43 8.52
C LYS A 2 -7.90 -7.24 7.14
N VAL A 3 -7.70 -5.99 6.73
CA VAL A 3 -7.28 -5.63 5.38
C VAL A 3 -5.99 -4.82 5.42
N LEU A 4 -5.01 -5.23 4.64
CA LEU A 4 -3.82 -4.42 4.38
C LEU A 4 -4.09 -3.52 3.18
N VAL A 5 -3.88 -2.22 3.35
CA VAL A 5 -3.95 -1.25 2.25
C VAL A 5 -2.56 -0.64 2.07
N THR A 6 -1.94 -0.90 0.94
CA THR A 6 -0.67 -0.24 0.59
C THR A 6 -0.95 1.03 -0.19
N GLY A 7 -0.11 2.05 -0.01
CA GLY A 7 -0.40 3.37 -0.57
C GLY A 7 -1.52 4.08 0.16
N SER A 8 -1.66 3.82 1.45
CA SER A 8 -2.79 4.27 2.28
C SER A 8 -2.87 5.78 2.46
N ALA A 9 -1.77 6.51 2.30
CA ALA A 9 -1.75 7.97 2.37
C ALA A 9 -2.00 8.62 1.00
N GLY A 10 -2.15 7.85 -0.07
CA GLY A 10 -2.49 8.34 -1.39
C GLY A 10 -3.97 8.70 -1.53
N PHE A 11 -4.34 9.25 -2.70
CA PHE A 11 -5.71 9.69 -2.95
C PHE A 11 -6.72 8.53 -2.85
N ILE A 12 -6.48 7.47 -3.60
CA ILE A 12 -7.39 6.31 -3.61
C ILE A 12 -7.25 5.50 -2.31
N GLY A 13 -6.02 5.30 -1.85
CA GLY A 13 -5.75 4.49 -0.67
C GLY A 13 -6.37 5.07 0.59
N SER A 14 -6.32 6.39 0.78
CA SER A 14 -6.94 7.03 1.94
C SER A 14 -8.46 6.96 1.88
N ALA A 15 -9.06 7.16 0.71
CA ALA A 15 -10.51 7.06 0.53
C ALA A 15 -11.00 5.63 0.79
N LEU A 16 -10.28 4.64 0.28
CA LEU A 16 -10.60 3.23 0.50
C LEU A 16 -10.48 2.86 1.99
N SER A 17 -9.42 3.32 2.65
CA SER A 17 -9.22 3.04 4.08
C SER A 17 -10.39 3.55 4.91
N ILE A 18 -10.83 4.78 4.67
CA ILE A 18 -12.00 5.36 5.36
C ILE A 18 -13.25 4.51 5.09
N ARG A 19 -13.47 4.11 3.86
CA ARG A 19 -14.62 3.31 3.47
C ARG A 19 -14.64 1.95 4.18
N LEU A 20 -13.49 1.29 4.28
CA LEU A 20 -13.36 0.02 4.98
C LEU A 20 -13.62 0.19 6.48
N LEU A 21 -13.09 1.25 7.09
CA LEU A 21 -13.32 1.55 8.49
C LEU A 21 -14.80 1.83 8.79
N ASP A 22 -15.47 2.56 7.90
CA ASP A 22 -16.92 2.82 8.04
C ASP A 22 -17.75 1.54 7.95
N ARG A 23 -17.26 0.55 7.22
CA ARG A 23 -17.89 -0.77 7.12
C ARG A 23 -17.65 -1.65 8.34
N GLY A 24 -16.74 -1.25 9.22
CA GLY A 24 -16.39 -2.01 10.42
C GLY A 24 -15.17 -2.92 10.29
N ASP A 25 -14.43 -2.81 9.20
CA ASP A 25 -13.20 -3.59 9.01
C ASP A 25 -12.04 -3.01 9.81
N GLU A 26 -11.07 -3.86 10.12
CA GLU A 26 -9.78 -3.45 10.66
C GLU A 26 -8.81 -3.21 9.51
N VAL A 27 -8.16 -2.07 9.48
CA VAL A 27 -7.27 -1.67 8.38
C VAL A 27 -5.86 -1.43 8.90
N VAL A 28 -4.89 -2.06 8.25
CA VAL A 28 -3.47 -1.73 8.43
C VAL A 28 -3.04 -1.05 7.14
N GLY A 29 -2.66 0.22 7.23
CA GLY A 29 -2.21 0.99 6.09
C GLY A 29 -0.70 1.14 6.08
N ILE A 30 -0.07 0.95 4.93
CA ILE A 30 1.35 1.23 4.76
C ILE A 30 1.58 2.21 3.63
N ASP A 31 2.54 3.10 3.81
CA ASP A 31 2.95 4.09 2.82
C ASP A 31 4.37 4.54 3.17
N ASN A 32 5.21 4.76 2.18
CA ASN A 32 6.55 5.26 2.44
C ASN A 32 6.62 6.79 2.52
N HIS A 33 5.50 7.47 2.23
CA HIS A 33 5.42 8.93 2.25
C HIS A 33 6.48 9.60 1.37
N ASN A 34 6.74 9.01 0.19
CA ASN A 34 7.75 9.57 -0.70
C ASN A 34 7.38 10.99 -1.16
N ASP A 35 8.36 11.73 -1.64
CA ASP A 35 8.23 13.14 -1.97
C ASP A 35 7.89 13.41 -3.46
N TYR A 36 7.51 12.38 -4.22
CA TYR A 36 7.11 12.55 -5.62
C TYR A 36 5.91 13.50 -5.74
N TYR A 37 4.93 13.34 -4.86
CA TYR A 37 3.87 14.32 -4.64
C TYR A 37 4.16 15.07 -3.35
N ASP A 38 3.46 16.19 -3.11
CA ASP A 38 3.62 16.98 -1.90
C ASP A 38 3.39 16.11 -0.64
N PRO A 39 4.40 15.92 0.22
CA PRO A 39 4.21 15.14 1.44
C PRO A 39 3.12 15.68 2.37
N ALA A 40 2.92 17.00 2.40
CA ALA A 40 1.88 17.62 3.21
C ALA A 40 0.47 17.16 2.77
N LEU A 41 0.28 16.87 1.48
CA LEU A 41 -0.98 16.35 0.98
C LEU A 41 -1.25 14.94 1.52
N LYS A 42 -0.24 14.09 1.57
CA LYS A 42 -0.35 12.75 2.16
C LYS A 42 -0.65 12.80 3.64
N GLU A 43 0.00 13.69 4.37
CA GLU A 43 -0.25 13.87 5.79
C GLU A 43 -1.69 14.36 6.04
N ALA A 44 -2.19 15.29 5.23
CA ALA A 44 -3.55 15.78 5.34
C ALA A 44 -4.58 14.68 5.08
N ARG A 45 -4.34 13.82 4.09
CA ARG A 45 -5.21 12.68 3.79
C ARG A 45 -5.21 11.67 4.92
N LEU A 46 -4.04 11.37 5.47
CA LEU A 46 -3.88 10.42 6.57
C LEU A 46 -4.57 10.92 7.84
N ALA A 47 -4.49 12.22 8.13
CA ALA A 47 -5.09 12.82 9.32
C ALA A 47 -6.61 12.58 9.41
N ARG A 48 -7.28 12.31 8.28
CA ARG A 48 -8.72 12.06 8.25
C ARG A 48 -9.12 10.77 8.96
N HIS A 49 -8.21 9.82 9.13
CA HIS A 49 -8.52 8.50 9.70
C HIS A 49 -7.41 7.91 10.58
N ALA A 50 -6.28 8.59 10.74
CA ALA A 50 -5.14 8.07 11.50
C ALA A 50 -5.47 7.71 12.94
N ASP A 51 -6.41 8.42 13.56
CA ASP A 51 -6.80 8.21 14.96
C ASP A 51 -7.95 7.20 15.12
N HIS A 52 -8.44 6.63 14.03
CA HIS A 52 -9.53 5.66 14.11
C HIS A 52 -9.05 4.41 14.89
N PRO A 53 -9.84 3.87 15.84
CA PRO A 53 -9.40 2.74 16.69
C PRO A 53 -9.08 1.46 15.91
N ASN A 54 -9.68 1.27 14.73
CA ASN A 54 -9.45 0.09 13.89
C ASN A 54 -8.41 0.33 12.80
N TYR A 55 -7.75 1.48 12.78
CA TYR A 55 -6.73 1.81 11.80
C TYR A 55 -5.35 1.81 12.44
N THR A 56 -4.40 1.14 11.80
CA THR A 56 -2.98 1.19 12.16
C THR A 56 -2.19 1.65 10.94
N HIS A 57 -1.40 2.70 11.11
CA HIS A 57 -0.56 3.22 10.02
C HIS A 57 0.89 2.86 10.28
N ILE A 58 1.56 2.32 9.24
CA ILE A 58 2.97 1.97 9.30
C ILE A 58 3.67 2.64 8.12
N ARG A 59 4.69 3.45 8.41
CA ARG A 59 5.49 4.08 7.39
C ARG A 59 6.62 3.12 7.01
N MET A 60 6.54 2.53 5.81
CA MET A 60 7.53 1.56 5.36
C MET A 60 7.52 1.45 3.84
N ASN A 61 8.58 0.86 3.30
CA ASN A 61 8.73 0.60 1.87
C ASN A 61 8.36 -0.84 1.53
N LEU A 62 7.70 -1.04 0.38
CA LEU A 62 7.37 -2.39 -0.11
C LEU A 62 8.61 -3.19 -0.48
N GLU A 63 9.70 -2.52 -0.87
CA GLU A 63 10.96 -3.19 -1.23
C GLU A 63 11.75 -3.68 -0.03
N ASP A 64 11.35 -3.34 1.20
CA ASP A 64 11.97 -3.88 2.42
C ASP A 64 11.47 -5.29 2.68
N ARG A 65 12.24 -6.26 2.21
CA ARG A 65 11.86 -7.68 2.22
C ARG A 65 11.57 -8.21 3.62
N GLU A 66 12.45 -7.92 4.58
CA GLU A 66 12.30 -8.44 5.94
C GLU A 66 11.12 -7.83 6.65
N ALA A 67 10.95 -6.51 6.55
CA ALA A 67 9.83 -5.80 7.15
C ALA A 67 8.50 -6.29 6.58
N MET A 68 8.42 -6.50 5.28
CA MET A 68 7.21 -7.02 4.64
C MET A 68 6.89 -8.43 5.07
N ALA A 69 7.89 -9.31 5.18
CA ALA A 69 7.67 -10.68 5.63
C ALA A 69 7.16 -10.72 7.08
N GLU A 70 7.73 -9.91 7.96
CA GLU A 70 7.28 -9.80 9.35
C GLU A 70 5.86 -9.24 9.45
N LEU A 71 5.53 -8.23 8.66
CA LEU A 71 4.20 -7.62 8.64
C LEU A 71 3.14 -8.67 8.32
N PHE A 72 3.32 -9.45 7.27
CA PHE A 72 2.37 -10.49 6.89
C PHE A 72 2.27 -11.59 7.95
N LYS A 73 3.39 -11.99 8.51
CA LYS A 73 3.42 -13.03 9.54
C LYS A 73 2.70 -12.59 10.82
N ASP A 74 2.94 -11.37 11.27
CA ASP A 74 2.42 -10.88 12.53
C ASP A 74 0.94 -10.49 12.45
N GLN A 75 0.51 -9.93 11.32
CA GLN A 75 -0.83 -9.34 11.20
C GLN A 75 -1.89 -10.32 10.68
N GLN A 76 -1.53 -11.30 9.89
CA GLN A 76 -2.46 -12.32 9.35
C GLN A 76 -3.68 -11.69 8.67
N PHE A 77 -3.46 -11.06 7.51
CA PHE A 77 -4.52 -10.37 6.78
C PHE A 77 -5.51 -11.31 6.11
N ASP A 78 -6.78 -10.93 6.08
CA ASP A 78 -7.82 -11.61 5.30
C ASP A 78 -7.80 -11.20 3.83
N ALA A 79 -7.47 -9.93 3.58
CA ALA A 79 -7.39 -9.37 2.23
C ALA A 79 -6.28 -8.33 2.15
N VAL A 80 -5.76 -8.13 0.94
CA VAL A 80 -4.73 -7.13 0.66
C VAL A 80 -5.18 -6.31 -0.55
N VAL A 81 -5.11 -4.99 -0.43
CA VAL A 81 -5.33 -4.06 -1.53
C VAL A 81 -4.01 -3.31 -1.79
N ASN A 82 -3.39 -3.60 -2.90
CA ASN A 82 -2.08 -3.03 -3.25
C ASN A 82 -2.24 -1.85 -4.20
N LEU A 83 -2.12 -0.65 -3.65
CA LEU A 83 -2.21 0.60 -4.39
C LEU A 83 -0.89 1.38 -4.39
N ALA A 84 0.09 0.92 -3.61
CA ALA A 84 1.39 1.57 -3.56
C ALA A 84 2.15 1.32 -4.86
N ALA A 85 2.59 2.40 -5.49
CA ALA A 85 3.38 2.35 -6.70
C ALA A 85 4.13 3.67 -6.86
N GLN A 86 5.30 3.61 -7.49
CA GLN A 86 5.97 4.83 -7.94
C GLN A 86 5.29 5.28 -9.23
N ALA A 87 4.68 6.45 -9.19
CA ALA A 87 3.96 7.01 -10.32
C ALA A 87 4.90 7.83 -11.23
N GLY A 88 4.44 8.06 -12.46
CA GLY A 88 5.06 8.99 -13.38
C GLY A 88 6.00 8.34 -14.40
N VAL A 89 5.62 8.41 -15.68
CA VAL A 89 6.46 7.89 -16.77
C VAL A 89 7.81 8.61 -16.80
N ARG A 90 7.80 9.93 -16.62
CA ARG A 90 9.04 10.73 -16.61
C ARG A 90 9.95 10.31 -15.47
N TYR A 91 9.40 10.07 -14.29
CA TYR A 91 10.18 9.61 -13.14
C TYR A 91 10.82 8.25 -13.40
N SER A 92 10.17 7.37 -14.14
CA SER A 92 10.73 6.06 -14.48
C SER A 92 11.97 6.18 -15.37
N ILE A 93 12.07 7.25 -16.16
CA ILE A 93 13.23 7.53 -16.99
C ILE A 93 14.36 8.15 -16.15
N GLU A 94 14.02 9.06 -15.27
CA GLU A 94 15.00 9.79 -14.44
C GLU A 94 15.57 8.92 -13.31
N ASN A 95 14.75 8.02 -12.75
CA ASN A 95 15.17 7.14 -11.66
C ASN A 95 14.58 5.74 -11.82
N PRO A 96 15.08 4.97 -12.80
CA PRO A 96 14.51 3.66 -13.11
C PRO A 96 14.65 2.65 -11.99
N LEU A 97 15.70 2.71 -11.17
CA LEU A 97 15.89 1.76 -10.08
C LEU A 97 14.82 1.92 -8.99
N ALA A 98 14.52 3.15 -8.60
CA ALA A 98 13.46 3.41 -7.63
C ALA A 98 12.10 2.96 -8.15
N TYR A 99 11.84 3.17 -9.44
CA TYR A 99 10.59 2.74 -10.08
C TYR A 99 10.46 1.22 -10.08
N ILE A 100 11.53 0.50 -10.41
CA ILE A 100 11.57 -0.97 -10.41
C ILE A 100 11.44 -1.50 -8.98
N ASP A 101 12.18 -0.92 -8.03
CA ASP A 101 12.14 -1.38 -6.64
C ASP A 101 10.73 -1.30 -6.06
N THR A 102 10.02 -0.21 -6.29
CA THR A 102 8.66 -0.06 -5.77
C THR A 102 7.66 -0.91 -6.55
N ASN A 103 7.67 -0.83 -7.89
CA ASN A 103 6.59 -1.40 -8.70
C ASN A 103 6.77 -2.87 -9.00
N LEU A 104 7.99 -3.37 -9.03
CA LEU A 104 8.27 -4.77 -9.35
C LEU A 104 8.68 -5.55 -8.10
N VAL A 105 9.73 -5.13 -7.43
CA VAL A 105 10.24 -5.83 -6.25
C VAL A 105 9.23 -5.74 -5.10
N GLY A 106 8.67 -4.56 -4.85
CA GLY A 106 7.65 -4.38 -3.81
C GLY A 106 6.42 -5.24 -4.07
N PHE A 107 5.95 -5.31 -5.31
CA PHE A 107 4.80 -6.16 -5.67
C PHE A 107 5.12 -7.64 -5.48
N ALA A 108 6.34 -8.07 -5.79
CA ALA A 108 6.76 -9.44 -5.52
C ALA A 108 6.68 -9.78 -4.03
N HIS A 109 7.06 -8.87 -3.16
CA HIS A 109 6.93 -9.05 -1.70
C HIS A 109 5.46 -9.19 -1.27
N ILE A 110 4.56 -8.45 -1.88
CA ILE A 110 3.12 -8.57 -1.62
C ILE A 110 2.62 -9.97 -2.04
N LEU A 111 2.99 -10.43 -3.22
CA LEU A 111 2.60 -11.76 -3.71
C LEU A 111 3.13 -12.87 -2.80
N GLU A 112 4.39 -12.79 -2.40
CA GLU A 112 5.00 -13.77 -1.50
C GLU A 112 4.34 -13.75 -0.11
N GLY A 113 4.05 -12.57 0.42
CA GLY A 113 3.33 -12.43 1.68
C GLY A 113 1.95 -13.08 1.64
N CYS A 114 1.21 -12.84 0.57
CA CYS A 114 -0.12 -13.45 0.39
C CYS A 114 -0.01 -14.98 0.27
N ARG A 115 0.95 -15.47 -0.49
CA ARG A 115 1.13 -16.91 -0.69
C ARG A 115 1.48 -17.64 0.60
N HIS A 116 2.42 -17.10 1.38
CA HIS A 116 2.91 -17.75 2.60
C HIS A 116 1.95 -17.65 3.78
N ASN A 117 1.06 -16.67 3.79
CA ASN A 117 0.18 -16.41 4.93
C ASN A 117 -1.30 -16.63 4.63
N LYS A 118 -1.62 -17.30 3.55
CA LYS A 118 -2.98 -17.73 3.18
C LYS A 118 -3.98 -16.58 3.10
N VAL A 119 -3.56 -15.47 2.51
CA VAL A 119 -4.45 -14.34 2.28
C VAL A 119 -5.53 -14.74 1.27
N GLY A 120 -6.80 -14.52 1.62
CA GLY A 120 -7.92 -14.96 0.80
C GLY A 120 -8.14 -14.16 -0.47
N HIS A 121 -7.82 -12.85 -0.45
CA HIS A 121 -8.04 -11.95 -1.58
C HIS A 121 -6.89 -10.97 -1.73
N LEU A 122 -6.43 -10.80 -2.97
CA LEU A 122 -5.49 -9.74 -3.35
C LEU A 122 -6.11 -8.92 -4.47
N VAL A 123 -6.24 -7.61 -4.24
CA VAL A 123 -6.66 -6.64 -5.26
C VAL A 123 -5.48 -5.71 -5.52
N TYR A 124 -5.19 -5.45 -6.78
CA TYR A 124 -4.12 -4.52 -7.15
C TYR A 124 -4.56 -3.64 -8.31
N ALA A 125 -4.03 -2.41 -8.32
CA ALA A 125 -4.32 -1.48 -9.39
C ALA A 125 -3.46 -1.79 -10.61
N SER A 126 -4.07 -1.78 -11.78
CA SER A 126 -3.38 -1.92 -13.07
C SER A 126 -3.49 -0.61 -13.85
N SER A 127 -2.54 -0.38 -14.74
CA SER A 127 -2.53 0.79 -15.59
C SER A 127 -3.46 0.61 -16.79
N SER A 128 -4.11 1.69 -17.22
CA SER A 128 -4.89 1.70 -18.46
C SER A 128 -4.03 1.39 -19.70
N SER A 129 -2.73 1.62 -19.64
CA SER A 129 -1.81 1.28 -20.73
C SER A 129 -1.71 -0.23 -20.99
N THR A 130 -2.17 -1.08 -20.06
CA THR A 130 -2.29 -2.52 -20.27
C THR A 130 -3.24 -2.85 -21.42
N TYR A 131 -4.21 -2.01 -21.67
CA TYR A 131 -5.22 -2.24 -22.71
C TYR A 131 -4.90 -1.53 -24.03
N GLY A 132 -3.72 -0.95 -24.14
CA GLY A 132 -3.28 -0.25 -25.32
C GLY A 132 -3.50 1.22 -25.27
#